data_cc9cf87ab8fd3e3856d331ed0c908f4a
#
_entry.id   cc9cf87ab8fd3e3856d331ed0c908f4a
#
_cell.length_a   1.000
_cell.length_b   1.000
_cell.length_c   1.000
_cell.angle_alpha   90.00
_cell.angle_beta   90.00
_cell.angle_gamma   90.00
#
_symmetry.space_group_name_H-M   'P 1'
#
loop_
_entity.id
_entity.type
_entity.pdbx_description
1 polymer ?
#
loop_
_entity_poly.entity_id
_entity_poly.type
_entity_poly.pdbx_seq_one_letter_code
_entity_poly.pdbx_strand_id
1 'polypeptide(L)'
;IFATSGIKITSTANIVQLPVETFDTHNYLAASDIVIAKAGWGTISEALLSKRNLVLIEREGVLEDTENIEELKRIGVAASIKESDLERIDMQTISGLIAENIVRENLDAYQNAVGDILREL
;
A
#
# COMPACT_ATOMS: atom_id res chain seq x y z
N ILE A 1 -13.75 0.44 4.65
CA ILE A 1 -12.61 1.14 4.04
C ILE A 1 -12.33 2.39 4.86
N PHE A 2 -11.07 2.55 5.25
CA PHE A 2 -10.60 3.77 5.90
C PHE A 2 -9.86 4.63 4.87
N ALA A 3 -10.16 5.93 4.84
CA ALA A 3 -9.50 6.88 3.96
C ALA A 3 -8.85 8.00 4.77
N THR A 4 -7.62 8.37 4.43
CA THR A 4 -6.93 9.50 5.08
C THR A 4 -7.49 10.83 4.60
N SER A 5 -7.26 11.89 5.37
CA SER A 5 -7.77 13.24 5.09
C SER A 5 -7.31 13.84 3.76
N GLY A 6 -6.20 13.35 3.19
CA GLY A 6 -5.68 13.81 1.90
C GLY A 6 -6.40 13.27 0.68
N ILE A 7 -7.33 12.34 0.87
CA ILE A 7 -8.11 11.73 -0.21
C ILE A 7 -9.53 12.24 -0.16
N LYS A 8 -9.98 12.89 -1.24
CA LYS A 8 -11.38 13.32 -1.36
C LYS A 8 -12.21 12.14 -1.83
N ILE A 9 -13.08 11.64 -0.97
CA ILE A 9 -14.00 10.55 -1.28
C ILE A 9 -15.43 11.02 -1.07
N THR A 10 -16.29 10.73 -2.03
CA THR A 10 -17.73 10.86 -1.84
C THR A 10 -18.16 9.80 -0.83
N SER A 11 -18.63 10.23 0.32
CA SER A 11 -19.00 9.34 1.43
C SER A 11 -20.01 8.29 0.98
N THR A 12 -19.65 7.02 1.15
CA THR A 12 -20.57 5.90 1.05
C THR A 12 -20.62 5.18 2.40
N ALA A 13 -21.63 4.34 2.63
CA ALA A 13 -21.81 3.63 3.89
C ALA A 13 -20.59 2.74 4.29
N ASN A 14 -19.73 2.43 3.33
CA ASN A 14 -18.58 1.53 3.53
C ASN A 14 -17.24 2.25 3.61
N ILE A 15 -17.22 3.58 3.59
CA ILE A 15 -16.01 4.38 3.64
C ILE A 15 -16.03 5.28 4.88
N VAL A 16 -15.01 5.16 5.69
CA VAL A 16 -14.79 6.00 6.88
C VAL A 16 -13.58 6.88 6.61
N GLN A 17 -13.81 8.18 6.54
CA GLN A 17 -12.72 9.14 6.43
C GLN A 17 -12.12 9.43 7.80
N LEU A 18 -10.82 9.22 7.93
CA LEU A 18 -10.12 9.50 9.18
C LEU A 18 -9.97 11.01 9.39
N PRO A 19 -10.14 11.51 10.62
CA PRO A 19 -9.90 12.91 10.94
C PRO A 19 -8.46 13.35 10.62
N VAL A 20 -8.28 14.64 10.33
CA VAL A 20 -6.95 15.24 10.07
C VAL A 20 -5.99 15.02 11.24
N GLU A 21 -6.51 15.02 12.47
CA GLU A 21 -5.74 14.85 13.70
C GLU A 21 -5.44 13.38 14.06
N THR A 22 -5.71 12.43 13.17
CA THR A 22 -5.41 11.03 13.43
C THR A 22 -3.90 10.81 13.39
N PHE A 23 -3.30 10.46 14.53
CA PHE A 23 -1.86 10.20 14.68
C PHE A 23 -1.50 8.72 14.64
N ASP A 24 -2.48 7.85 14.80
CA ASP A 24 -2.30 6.39 14.86
C ASP A 24 -2.73 5.68 13.58
N THR A 25 -2.48 6.30 12.42
CA THR A 25 -2.81 5.75 11.09
C THR A 25 -2.21 4.35 10.87
N HIS A 26 -1.06 4.05 11.47
CA HIS A 26 -0.46 2.73 11.44
C HIS A 26 -1.34 1.62 12.00
N ASN A 27 -2.19 1.90 12.99
CA ASN A 27 -3.13 0.93 13.55
C ASN A 27 -4.24 0.58 12.53
N TYR A 28 -4.75 1.57 11.82
CA TYR A 28 -5.74 1.35 10.76
C TYR A 28 -5.14 0.57 9.59
N LEU A 29 -3.90 0.89 9.23
CA LEU A 29 -3.16 0.18 8.19
C LEU A 29 -2.95 -1.29 8.57
N ALA A 30 -2.51 -1.56 9.79
CA ALA A 30 -2.28 -2.91 10.29
C ALA A 30 -3.58 -3.74 10.39
N ALA A 31 -4.72 -3.09 10.58
CA ALA A 31 -6.04 -3.74 10.62
C ALA A 31 -6.67 -3.95 9.23
N SER A 32 -6.06 -3.42 8.18
CA SER A 32 -6.56 -3.51 6.81
C SER A 32 -6.01 -4.75 6.09
N ASP A 33 -6.76 -5.32 5.17
CA ASP A 33 -6.29 -6.41 4.31
C ASP A 33 -5.50 -5.89 3.11
N ILE A 34 -5.90 -4.73 2.60
CA ILE A 34 -5.32 -4.08 1.42
C ILE A 34 -5.04 -2.63 1.76
N VAL A 35 -3.85 -2.17 1.41
CA VAL A 35 -3.44 -0.77 1.54
C VAL A 35 -3.23 -0.20 0.14
N ILE A 36 -3.94 0.86 -0.18
CA ILE A 36 -3.75 1.60 -1.44
C ILE A 36 -3.16 2.96 -1.07
N ALA A 37 -1.97 3.25 -1.57
CA ALA A 37 -1.23 4.45 -1.17
C ALA A 37 -0.28 4.93 -2.26
N LYS A 38 0.09 6.20 -2.21
CA LYS A 38 1.23 6.71 -2.97
C LYS A 38 2.54 6.09 -2.47
N ALA A 39 3.59 6.12 -3.28
CA ALA A 39 4.86 5.44 -3.01
C ALA A 39 5.74 6.16 -1.98
N GLY A 40 5.18 6.46 -0.80
CA GLY A 40 5.91 7.02 0.33
C GLY A 40 6.53 5.91 1.19
N TRP A 41 7.82 6.03 1.53
CA TRP A 41 8.55 4.99 2.27
C TRP A 41 7.98 4.68 3.64
N GLY A 42 7.43 5.65 4.35
CA GLY A 42 6.78 5.41 5.64
C GLY A 42 5.63 4.42 5.51
N THR A 43 4.69 4.69 4.62
CA THR A 43 3.53 3.80 4.37
C THR A 43 3.95 2.46 3.79
N ILE A 44 4.91 2.45 2.85
CA ILE A 44 5.45 1.22 2.28
C ILE A 44 6.00 0.32 3.38
N SER A 45 6.86 0.86 4.23
CA SER A 45 7.49 0.10 5.31
C SER A 45 6.46 -0.46 6.30
N GLU A 46 5.50 0.35 6.72
CA GLU A 46 4.43 -0.09 7.62
C GLU A 46 3.57 -1.20 7.00
N ALA A 47 3.20 -1.08 5.74
CA ALA A 47 2.41 -2.08 5.04
C ALA A 47 3.17 -3.41 4.92
N LEU A 48 4.43 -3.37 4.53
CA LEU A 48 5.24 -4.56 4.34
C LEU A 48 5.57 -5.25 5.67
N LEU A 49 5.89 -4.49 6.72
CA LEU A 49 6.12 -5.05 8.06
C LEU A 49 4.87 -5.68 8.66
N SER A 50 3.70 -5.15 8.33
CA SER A 50 2.41 -5.70 8.74
C SER A 50 1.90 -6.81 7.83
N LYS A 51 2.65 -7.19 6.80
CA LYS A 51 2.28 -8.20 5.78
C LYS A 51 0.96 -7.88 5.07
N ARG A 52 0.73 -6.59 4.79
CA ARG A 52 -0.48 -6.16 4.07
C ARG A 52 -0.26 -6.20 2.57
N ASN A 53 -1.32 -6.45 1.83
CA ASN A 53 -1.30 -6.38 0.38
C ASN A 53 -1.21 -4.91 -0.03
N LEU A 54 -0.09 -4.50 -0.60
CA LEU A 54 0.19 -3.11 -0.94
C LEU A 54 -0.05 -2.86 -2.43
N VAL A 55 -0.92 -1.91 -2.73
CA VAL A 55 -1.17 -1.42 -4.08
C VAL A 55 -0.73 0.05 -4.13
N LEU A 56 0.31 0.33 -4.90
CA LEU A 56 0.89 1.66 -5.00
C LEU A 56 0.27 2.45 -6.15
N ILE A 57 0.05 3.73 -5.91
CA ILE A 57 -0.49 4.65 -6.90
C ILE A 57 0.66 5.23 -7.74
N GLU A 58 0.64 4.96 -9.05
CA GLU A 58 1.59 5.53 -10.00
C GLU A 58 1.16 6.96 -10.36
N ARG A 59 1.93 7.95 -9.90
CA ARG A 59 1.72 9.35 -10.23
C ARG A 59 2.56 9.73 -11.44
N GLU A 60 1.96 10.39 -12.41
CA GLU A 60 2.66 10.87 -13.60
C GLU A 60 3.72 11.91 -13.23
N GLY A 61 4.91 11.79 -13.81
CA GLY A 61 5.99 12.77 -13.66
C GLY A 61 6.75 12.72 -12.34
N VAL A 62 6.50 11.74 -11.47
CA VAL A 62 7.24 11.55 -10.21
C VAL A 62 8.21 10.37 -10.37
N LEU A 63 9.44 10.66 -10.73
CA LEU A 63 10.47 9.64 -11.04
C LEU A 63 10.77 8.74 -9.83
N GLU A 64 10.86 9.31 -8.64
CA GLU A 64 11.11 8.56 -7.40
C GLU A 64 10.02 7.53 -7.13
N ASP A 65 8.76 7.89 -7.36
CA ASP A 65 7.63 6.95 -7.24
C ASP A 65 7.80 5.77 -8.20
N THR A 66 8.15 6.06 -9.46
CA THR A 66 8.32 5.05 -10.51
C THR A 66 9.40 4.04 -10.15
N GLU A 67 10.57 4.51 -9.73
CA GLU A 67 11.68 3.64 -9.35
C GLU A 67 11.33 2.73 -8.17
N ASN A 68 10.72 3.30 -7.14
CA ASN A 68 10.29 2.54 -5.96
C ASN A 68 9.22 1.50 -6.29
N ILE A 69 8.25 1.87 -7.10
CA ILE A 69 7.16 0.98 -7.52
C ILE A 69 7.71 -0.18 -8.35
N GLU A 70 8.55 0.09 -9.33
CA GLU A 70 9.14 -0.94 -10.18
C GLU A 70 9.97 -1.94 -9.38
N GLU A 71 10.77 -1.47 -8.43
CA GLU A 71 11.57 -2.36 -7.59
C GLU A 71 10.69 -3.25 -6.69
N LEU A 72 9.67 -2.69 -6.05
CA LEU A 72 8.77 -3.47 -5.19
C LEU A 72 7.94 -4.48 -5.97
N LYS A 73 7.54 -4.15 -7.19
CA LYS A 73 6.89 -5.10 -8.10
C LYS A 73 7.85 -6.21 -8.54
N ARG A 74 9.09 -5.84 -8.85
CA ARG A 74 10.12 -6.82 -9.25
C ARG A 74 10.37 -7.87 -8.18
N ILE A 75 10.44 -7.46 -6.92
CA ILE A 75 10.62 -8.39 -5.80
C ILE A 75 9.33 -9.07 -5.33
N GLY A 76 8.19 -8.74 -5.93
CA GLY A 76 6.93 -9.44 -5.71
C GLY A 76 6.24 -9.12 -4.37
N VAL A 77 6.38 -7.90 -3.86
CA VAL A 77 5.79 -7.48 -2.58
C VAL A 77 4.74 -6.38 -2.72
N ALA A 78 4.54 -5.83 -3.91
CA ALA A 78 3.54 -4.82 -4.19
C ALA A 78 2.95 -4.95 -5.59
N ALA A 79 1.74 -4.44 -5.75
CA ALA A 79 1.12 -4.15 -7.03
C ALA A 79 1.04 -2.65 -7.24
N SER A 80 0.68 -2.21 -8.43
CA SER A 80 0.48 -0.78 -8.70
C SER A 80 -0.72 -0.52 -9.59
N ILE A 81 -1.22 0.71 -9.51
CA ILE A 81 -2.32 1.22 -10.31
C ILE A 81 -2.02 2.67 -10.69
N LYS A 82 -2.37 3.06 -11.91
CA LYS A 82 -2.25 4.45 -12.33
C LYS A 82 -3.26 5.34 -11.60
N GLU A 83 -2.83 6.53 -11.21
CA GLU A 83 -3.70 7.50 -10.55
C GLU A 83 -4.97 7.79 -11.37
N SER A 84 -4.85 7.84 -12.70
CA SER A 84 -5.97 8.05 -13.63
C SER A 84 -7.02 6.94 -13.59
N ASP A 85 -6.67 5.75 -13.14
CA ASP A 85 -7.56 4.59 -13.08
C ASP A 85 -8.28 4.44 -11.74
N LEU A 86 -7.90 5.22 -10.71
CA LEU A 86 -8.46 5.11 -9.36
C LEU A 86 -9.97 5.26 -9.29
N GLU A 87 -10.56 6.15 -10.10
CA GLU A 87 -12.00 6.38 -10.10
C GLU A 87 -12.80 5.21 -10.66
N ARG A 88 -12.16 4.32 -11.42
CA ARG A 88 -12.79 3.20 -12.11
C ARG A 88 -12.47 1.85 -11.49
N ILE A 89 -11.69 1.84 -10.45
CA ILE A 89 -11.22 0.58 -9.87
C ILE A 89 -12.32 -0.06 -9.02
N ASP A 90 -12.46 -1.37 -9.17
CA ASP A 90 -13.31 -2.20 -8.33
C ASP A 90 -12.46 -3.24 -7.55
N MET A 91 -13.07 -3.91 -6.60
CA MET A 91 -12.38 -4.90 -5.77
C MET A 91 -11.91 -6.11 -6.56
N GLN A 92 -12.58 -6.47 -7.63
CA GLN A 92 -12.18 -7.57 -8.49
C GLN A 92 -10.88 -7.25 -9.22
N THR A 93 -10.75 -6.03 -9.74
CA THR A 93 -9.53 -5.53 -10.39
C THR A 93 -8.38 -5.49 -9.39
N ILE A 94 -8.59 -4.96 -8.20
CA ILE A 94 -7.58 -4.91 -7.14
C ILE A 94 -7.11 -6.32 -6.76
N SER A 95 -8.04 -7.25 -6.56
CA SER A 95 -7.71 -8.64 -6.23
C SER A 95 -6.90 -9.31 -7.32
N GLY A 96 -7.21 -9.06 -8.58
CA GLY A 96 -6.45 -9.54 -9.73
C GLY A 96 -5.02 -9.00 -9.76
N LEU A 97 -4.84 -7.70 -9.52
CA LEU A 97 -3.52 -7.07 -9.44
C LEU A 97 -2.67 -7.66 -8.32
N ILE A 98 -3.26 -7.89 -7.16
CA ILE A 98 -2.58 -8.52 -6.03
C ILE A 98 -2.15 -9.96 -6.39
N ALA A 99 -3.06 -10.75 -6.95
CA ALA A 99 -2.76 -12.13 -7.33
C ALA A 99 -1.64 -12.23 -8.38
N GLU A 100 -1.55 -11.28 -9.30
CA GLU A 100 -0.53 -11.25 -10.36
C GLU A 100 0.84 -10.76 -9.88
N ASN A 101 0.90 -9.89 -8.88
CA ASN A 101 2.12 -9.16 -8.52
C ASN A 101 2.68 -9.48 -7.15
N ILE A 102 1.88 -9.96 -6.21
CA ILE A 102 2.32 -10.21 -4.84
C ILE A 102 2.49 -11.71 -4.59
N VAL A 103 3.70 -12.09 -4.21
CA VAL A 103 4.04 -13.45 -3.82
C VAL A 103 4.18 -13.48 -2.30
N ARG A 104 3.32 -14.23 -1.63
CA ARG A 104 3.27 -14.27 -0.16
C ARG A 104 4.59 -14.65 0.48
N GLU A 105 5.30 -15.60 -0.10
CA GLU A 105 6.62 -16.02 0.37
C GLU A 105 7.65 -14.90 0.32
N ASN A 106 7.60 -14.04 -0.70
CA ASN A 106 8.50 -12.90 -0.82
C ASN A 106 8.19 -11.84 0.24
N LEU A 107 6.92 -11.63 0.55
CA LEU A 107 6.49 -10.71 1.60
C LEU A 107 6.96 -11.20 2.98
N ASP A 108 6.88 -12.49 3.26
CA ASP A 108 7.39 -13.10 4.47
C ASP A 108 8.92 -12.97 4.58
N ALA A 109 9.64 -13.22 3.48
CA ALA A 109 11.10 -13.06 3.41
C ALA A 109 11.53 -11.62 3.65
N TYR A 110 10.85 -10.64 3.09
CA TYR A 110 11.11 -9.23 3.32
C TYR A 110 10.97 -8.86 4.80
N GLN A 111 9.89 -9.28 5.44
CA GLN A 111 9.66 -9.01 6.86
C GLN A 111 10.75 -9.62 7.74
N ASN A 112 11.17 -10.84 7.45
CA ASN A 112 12.21 -11.52 8.19
C ASN A 112 13.56 -10.80 8.04
N ALA A 113 13.92 -10.39 6.83
CA ALA A 113 15.16 -9.66 6.56
C ALA A 113 15.20 -8.32 7.31
N VAL A 114 14.10 -7.57 7.31
CA VAL A 114 14.01 -6.30 8.05
C VAL A 114 14.09 -6.55 9.57
N GLY A 115 13.41 -7.58 10.07
CA GLY A 115 13.47 -7.97 11.48
C GLY A 115 14.90 -8.32 11.92
N ASP A 116 15.66 -9.01 11.10
CA ASP A 116 17.04 -9.36 11.36
C ASP A 116 17.95 -8.11 11.42
N ILE A 117 17.77 -7.18 10.49
CA ILE A 117 18.49 -5.88 10.49
C ILE A 117 18.21 -5.10 11.77
N LEU A 118 16.94 -5.00 12.16
CA LEU A 118 16.54 -4.26 13.37
C LEU A 118 17.11 -4.87 14.65
N ARG A 119 17.29 -6.19 14.70
CA ARG A 119 17.91 -6.87 15.86
C ARG A 119 19.41 -6.61 16.01
N GLU A 120 20.09 -6.27 14.92
CA GLU A 120 21.52 -5.96 14.92
C GLU A 120 21.81 -4.49 15.29
N LEU A 121 20.80 -3.64 15.33
CA LEU A 121 20.93 -2.24 15.73
C LEU A 121 20.90 -2.10 17.27
#